data_b5e17517d638cb605a392422e72be260
#
_entry.id   b5e17517d638cb605a392422e72be260
#
_cell.length_a   1.000
_cell.length_b   1.000
_cell.length_c   1.000
_cell.angle_alpha   90.00
_cell.angle_beta   90.00
_cell.angle_gamma   90.00
#
_symmetry.space_group_name_H-M   'P 1'
#
loop_
_entity.id
_entity.type
_entity.pdbx_description
1 polymer ?
#
loop_
_entity_poly.entity_id
_entity_poly.type
_entity_poly.pdbx_seq_one_letter_code
_entity_poly.pdbx_strand_id
1 'polypeptide(L)'
;MTHSTAALSVTEAEIEAVRAAVGASLPRYLEELARLVNIDCGSYTRAGVNEVAGWTATALEGLGASVERRPDPQGRLGDTVVATFEGRDDGPRALLIGHMDTVFDPGTAAARPFRVEGGRAYGPGVTDMKGGLLAGLHALAALRAAATGAAATEPASWLPFRRLVVIANPDEEIGSPSSTVHVREAALESDVAFVLECARANGDIVSARKGTVDLRLTVRGRAAHAGVEPERGRNAILAAAHQVIALQALNGRWPGVTCNVGVIAGGTRPNVVAEAAILEVDLRSPTRQDLEAAEAEIRAIAAHVTIPDVVTTIEEMGRHWPMEKLPGAHRLVELAQALAGRLGFDLEDAATGGASDANTTAGLGVPTLDGLGPVGGGDHAPGEYLEVDSIVPRTTLLALLLLAVGRDGDAPRD
;
A
#
# COMPACT_ATOMS: atom_id res chain seq x y z
N MET A 1 -2.63 -0.07 -34.03
CA MET A 1 -3.76 0.58 -33.34
C MET A 1 -3.33 2.01 -33.10
N THR A 2 -4.01 2.98 -33.68
CA THR A 2 -3.68 4.40 -33.56
C THR A 2 -4.06 4.85 -32.16
N HIS A 3 -3.06 5.06 -31.30
CA HIS A 3 -3.26 5.73 -30.03
C HIS A 3 -3.85 7.12 -30.30
N SER A 4 -5.07 7.34 -29.82
CA SER A 4 -5.65 8.67 -29.78
C SER A 4 -4.80 9.48 -28.79
N THR A 5 -3.90 10.31 -29.30
CA THR A 5 -3.21 11.32 -28.51
C THR A 5 -4.22 12.38 -28.12
N ALA A 6 -4.99 12.16 -27.06
CA ALA A 6 -5.64 13.26 -26.35
C ALA A 6 -4.51 14.26 -26.02
N ALA A 7 -4.67 15.51 -26.45
CA ALA A 7 -3.67 16.53 -26.18
C ALA A 7 -3.54 16.66 -24.67
N LEU A 8 -2.37 16.31 -24.12
CA LEU A 8 -2.11 16.47 -22.69
C LEU A 8 -2.32 17.94 -22.30
N SER A 9 -3.08 18.18 -21.25
CA SER A 9 -3.38 19.52 -20.73
C SER A 9 -2.17 20.27 -20.16
N VAL A 10 -1.00 19.60 -20.12
CA VAL A 10 0.25 20.12 -19.56
C VAL A 10 1.17 20.62 -20.69
N THR A 11 1.60 21.88 -20.61
CA THR A 11 2.50 22.54 -21.57
C THR A 11 3.98 22.22 -21.30
N GLU A 12 4.86 22.42 -22.32
CA GLU A 12 6.31 22.25 -22.16
C GLU A 12 6.88 23.24 -21.11
N ALA A 13 6.36 24.45 -21.06
CA ALA A 13 6.79 25.46 -20.08
C ALA A 13 6.49 25.01 -18.64
N GLU A 14 5.35 24.38 -18.42
CA GLU A 14 4.99 23.82 -17.10
C GLU A 14 5.82 22.60 -16.72
N ILE A 15 6.10 21.73 -17.68
CA ILE A 15 7.02 20.60 -17.46
C ILE A 15 8.37 21.11 -16.99
N GLU A 16 8.93 22.11 -17.68
CA GLU A 16 10.24 22.64 -17.35
C GLU A 16 10.24 23.40 -16.01
N ALA A 17 9.18 24.16 -15.71
CA ALA A 17 9.03 24.84 -14.43
C ALA A 17 8.93 23.86 -13.25
N VAL A 18 8.13 22.80 -13.38
CA VAL A 18 8.00 21.77 -12.35
C VAL A 18 9.31 20.99 -12.18
N ARG A 19 9.95 20.59 -13.29
CA ARG A 19 11.25 19.89 -13.28
C ARG A 19 12.33 20.73 -12.59
N ALA A 20 12.41 22.01 -12.90
CA ALA A 20 13.35 22.94 -12.28
C ALA A 20 13.10 23.09 -10.78
N ALA A 21 11.83 23.21 -10.36
CA ALA A 21 11.45 23.31 -8.95
C ALA A 21 11.81 22.04 -8.17
N VAL A 22 11.50 20.86 -8.71
CA VAL A 22 11.87 19.57 -8.11
C VAL A 22 13.38 19.42 -8.05
N GLY A 23 14.11 19.71 -9.12
CA GLY A 23 15.56 19.62 -9.16
C GLY A 23 16.25 20.53 -8.14
N ALA A 24 15.75 21.77 -7.99
CA ALA A 24 16.24 22.70 -6.97
C ALA A 24 15.98 22.21 -5.53
N SER A 25 14.95 21.40 -5.32
CA SER A 25 14.60 20.87 -4.01
C SER A 25 15.37 19.60 -3.60
N LEU A 26 16.12 18.95 -4.49
CA LEU A 26 16.80 17.69 -4.23
C LEU A 26 17.72 17.71 -2.98
N PRO A 27 18.55 18.73 -2.73
CA PRO A 27 19.37 18.76 -1.51
C PRO A 27 18.49 18.72 -0.25
N ARG A 28 17.42 19.48 -0.21
CA ARG A 28 16.47 19.51 0.90
C ARG A 28 15.75 18.17 1.05
N TYR A 29 15.34 17.55 -0.05
CA TYR A 29 14.74 16.21 -0.04
C TYR A 29 15.65 15.20 0.66
N LEU A 30 16.95 15.18 0.32
CA LEU A 30 17.91 14.26 0.93
C LEU A 30 18.16 14.54 2.42
N GLU A 31 18.16 15.81 2.83
CA GLU A 31 18.25 16.20 4.25
C GLU A 31 17.02 15.74 5.04
N GLU A 32 15.82 15.94 4.49
CA GLU A 32 14.56 15.51 5.09
C GLU A 32 14.46 13.97 5.13
N LEU A 33 14.88 13.29 4.06
CA LEU A 33 14.94 11.83 4.02
C LEU A 33 15.89 11.29 5.09
N ALA A 34 17.08 11.88 5.22
CA ALA A 34 18.04 11.51 6.26
C ALA A 34 17.46 11.68 7.66
N ARG A 35 16.72 12.76 7.90
CA ARG A 35 16.04 12.99 9.17
C ARG A 35 15.01 11.91 9.46
N LEU A 36 14.11 11.62 8.51
CA LEU A 36 13.01 10.68 8.71
C LEU A 36 13.52 9.22 8.83
N VAL A 37 14.50 8.84 8.02
CA VAL A 37 15.10 7.50 8.04
C VAL A 37 15.80 7.20 9.37
N ASN A 38 16.36 8.21 10.01
CA ASN A 38 17.04 8.07 11.31
C ASN A 38 16.08 8.04 12.52
N ILE A 39 14.76 8.03 12.29
CA ILE A 39 13.74 7.81 13.32
C ILE A 39 13.31 6.34 13.29
N ASP A 40 13.42 5.63 14.42
CA ASP A 40 12.82 4.30 14.56
C ASP A 40 11.31 4.42 14.60
N CYS A 41 10.64 3.96 13.54
CA CYS A 41 9.20 4.08 13.36
C CYS A 41 8.54 2.78 12.88
N GLY A 42 8.97 1.62 13.40
CA GLY A 42 8.22 0.38 13.23
C GLY A 42 6.76 0.58 13.67
N SER A 43 5.78 -0.10 13.06
CA SER A 43 4.34 0.13 13.30
C SER A 43 3.96 0.17 14.77
N TYR A 44 4.61 -0.64 15.62
CA TYR A 44 4.39 -0.65 17.06
C TYR A 44 5.28 0.34 17.84
N THR A 45 6.15 1.08 17.16
CA THR A 45 7.01 2.12 17.75
C THR A 45 6.28 3.47 17.73
N ARG A 46 5.16 3.54 18.44
CA ARG A 46 4.23 4.68 18.44
C ARG A 46 4.91 6.04 18.56
N ALA A 47 5.93 6.16 19.42
CA ALA A 47 6.61 7.44 19.64
C ALA A 47 7.32 7.93 18.36
N GLY A 48 8.03 7.05 17.66
CA GLY A 48 8.73 7.38 16.43
C GLY A 48 7.76 7.65 15.27
N VAL A 49 6.72 6.81 15.11
CA VAL A 49 5.67 7.08 14.11
C VAL A 49 5.04 8.44 14.36
N ASN A 50 4.76 8.81 15.63
CA ASN A 50 4.20 10.12 15.98
C ASN A 50 5.18 11.27 15.78
N GLU A 51 6.49 11.05 15.86
CA GLU A 51 7.50 12.05 15.49
C GLU A 51 7.46 12.32 13.98
N VAL A 52 7.41 11.25 13.14
CA VAL A 52 7.23 11.38 11.69
C VAL A 52 5.91 12.06 11.36
N ALA A 53 4.80 11.68 12.03
CA ALA A 53 3.48 12.28 11.85
C ALA A 53 3.48 13.79 12.17
N GLY A 54 4.14 14.21 13.25
CA GLY A 54 4.29 15.62 13.60
C GLY A 54 5.06 16.42 12.55
N TRP A 55 6.14 15.84 12.03
CA TRP A 55 6.92 16.44 10.95
C TRP A 55 6.09 16.56 9.65
N THR A 56 5.42 15.47 9.26
CA THR A 56 4.55 15.42 8.06
C THR A 56 3.40 16.41 8.14
N ALA A 57 2.73 16.50 9.31
CA ALA A 57 1.67 17.46 9.55
C ALA A 57 2.17 18.91 9.34
N THR A 58 3.31 19.26 9.95
CA THR A 58 3.91 20.60 9.81
C THR A 58 4.27 20.92 8.35
N ALA A 59 4.79 19.94 7.60
CA ALA A 59 5.11 20.12 6.19
C ALA A 59 3.86 20.40 5.34
N LEU A 60 2.76 19.66 5.59
CA LEU A 60 1.48 19.82 4.90
C LEU A 60 0.79 21.15 5.25
N GLU A 61 0.82 21.56 6.54
CA GLU A 61 0.36 22.90 6.97
C GLU A 61 1.14 24.02 6.27
N GLY A 62 2.46 23.85 6.12
CA GLY A 62 3.32 24.79 5.39
C GLY A 62 2.97 24.93 3.90
N LEU A 63 2.32 23.92 3.31
CA LEU A 63 1.78 23.95 1.95
C LEU A 63 0.36 24.54 1.88
N GLY A 64 -0.29 24.80 3.01
CA GLY A 64 -1.62 25.40 3.09
C GLY A 64 -2.76 24.40 3.33
N ALA A 65 -2.45 23.17 3.75
CA ALA A 65 -3.48 22.21 4.14
C ALA A 65 -4.09 22.54 5.51
N SER A 66 -5.37 22.21 5.68
CA SER A 66 -5.96 21.96 6.99
C SER A 66 -5.58 20.56 7.45
N VAL A 67 -4.89 20.42 8.58
CA VAL A 67 -4.35 19.14 9.03
C VAL A 67 -5.03 18.67 10.32
N GLU A 68 -5.43 17.42 10.34
CA GLU A 68 -5.96 16.72 11.49
C GLU A 68 -5.08 15.50 11.80
N ARG A 69 -4.73 15.30 13.06
CA ARG A 69 -4.10 14.07 13.55
C ARG A 69 -5.15 13.23 14.25
N ARG A 70 -5.38 12.02 13.75
CA ARG A 70 -6.37 11.07 14.25
C ARG A 70 -5.67 9.95 15.02
N PRO A 71 -5.78 9.93 16.36
CA PRO A 71 -5.08 8.94 17.16
C PRO A 71 -5.69 7.55 17.00
N ASP A 72 -4.86 6.50 17.13
CA ASP A 72 -5.35 5.13 17.27
C ASP A 72 -6.31 5.02 18.49
N PRO A 73 -7.56 4.57 18.30
CA PRO A 73 -8.54 4.44 19.39
C PRO A 73 -8.07 3.56 20.54
N GLN A 74 -7.16 2.61 20.27
CA GLN A 74 -6.61 1.71 21.29
C GLN A 74 -5.32 2.25 21.93
N GLY A 75 -4.78 3.35 21.39
CA GLY A 75 -3.59 4.01 21.92
C GLY A 75 -2.29 3.21 21.77
N ARG A 76 -2.26 2.18 20.90
CA ARG A 76 -1.10 1.31 20.67
C ARG A 76 -0.24 1.75 19.50
N LEU A 77 -0.88 2.29 18.45
CA LEU A 77 -0.26 2.69 17.20
C LEU A 77 -0.06 4.21 17.13
N GLY A 78 0.61 4.68 16.09
CA GLY A 78 0.76 6.09 15.80
C GLY A 78 -0.55 6.76 15.35
N ASP A 79 -0.52 8.08 15.23
CA ASP A 79 -1.65 8.87 14.75
C ASP A 79 -1.65 8.90 13.21
N THR A 80 -2.82 8.72 12.59
CA THR A 80 -3.03 9.01 11.17
C THR A 80 -3.01 10.51 10.95
N VAL A 81 -2.27 10.99 9.95
CA VAL A 81 -2.32 12.39 9.50
C VAL A 81 -3.29 12.48 8.34
N VAL A 82 -4.30 13.33 8.45
CA VAL A 82 -5.26 13.65 7.38
C VAL A 82 -5.14 15.13 7.08
N ALA A 83 -4.66 15.46 5.88
CA ALA A 83 -4.49 16.84 5.43
C ALA A 83 -5.42 17.12 4.25
N THR A 84 -6.18 18.20 4.33
CA THR A 84 -7.15 18.61 3.31
C THR A 84 -6.74 19.93 2.70
N PHE A 85 -6.63 19.96 1.38
CA PHE A 85 -6.50 21.15 0.57
C PHE A 85 -7.82 21.40 -0.15
N GLU A 86 -8.42 22.55 0.06
CA GLU A 86 -9.54 23.03 -0.75
C GLU A 86 -8.96 23.82 -1.92
N GLY A 87 -9.27 23.38 -3.12
CA GLY A 87 -8.74 23.94 -4.37
C GLY A 87 -9.83 24.59 -5.22
N ARG A 88 -9.86 24.29 -6.53
CA ARG A 88 -10.80 24.86 -7.49
C ARG A 88 -12.19 24.25 -7.35
N ASP A 89 -13.24 25.03 -7.58
CA ASP A 89 -14.63 24.55 -7.47
C ASP A 89 -15.03 23.50 -8.54
N ASP A 90 -14.32 23.47 -9.66
CA ASP A 90 -14.65 22.69 -10.87
C ASP A 90 -13.71 21.49 -11.14
N GLY A 91 -12.74 21.22 -10.25
CA GLY A 91 -11.81 20.10 -10.39
C GLY A 91 -12.35 18.78 -9.81
N PRO A 92 -11.69 17.65 -10.10
CA PRO A 92 -11.96 16.38 -9.43
C PRO A 92 -11.53 16.41 -7.96
N ARG A 93 -11.97 15.42 -7.20
CA ARG A 93 -11.50 15.18 -5.82
C ARG A 93 -10.44 14.08 -5.85
N ALA A 94 -9.29 14.34 -5.28
CA ALA A 94 -8.18 13.40 -5.29
C ALA A 94 -7.77 12.97 -3.87
N LEU A 95 -7.23 11.77 -3.78
CA LEU A 95 -6.64 11.20 -2.58
C LEU A 95 -5.19 10.82 -2.87
N LEU A 96 -4.27 11.28 -2.02
CA LEU A 96 -2.85 10.93 -2.04
C LEU A 96 -2.52 10.19 -0.75
N ILE A 97 -1.92 9.00 -0.84
CA ILE A 97 -1.68 8.15 0.33
C ILE A 97 -0.21 7.75 0.38
N GLY A 98 0.37 7.84 1.57
CA GLY A 98 1.65 7.26 1.91
C GLY A 98 1.66 6.82 3.36
N HIS A 99 2.57 5.92 3.74
CA HIS A 99 2.70 5.49 5.13
C HIS A 99 3.99 6.01 5.77
N MET A 100 3.99 6.02 7.11
CA MET A 100 5.07 6.57 7.93
C MET A 100 5.81 5.49 8.70
N ASP A 101 5.18 4.36 8.91
CA ASP A 101 5.74 3.22 9.63
C ASP A 101 6.68 2.39 8.77
N THR A 102 7.34 1.44 9.39
CA THR A 102 8.24 0.45 8.77
C THR A 102 8.11 -0.88 9.48
N VAL A 103 8.61 -1.97 8.87
CA VAL A 103 8.68 -3.31 9.51
C VAL A 103 9.78 -3.43 10.57
N PHE A 104 10.62 -2.42 10.76
CA PHE A 104 11.85 -2.56 11.54
C PHE A 104 11.68 -2.29 13.03
N ASP A 105 12.35 -3.12 13.84
CA ASP A 105 12.38 -2.98 15.29
C ASP A 105 13.13 -1.72 15.77
N PRO A 106 12.82 -1.20 16.98
CA PRO A 106 13.56 -0.12 17.60
C PRO A 106 15.06 -0.41 17.71
N GLY A 107 15.88 0.62 17.46
CA GLY A 107 17.34 0.52 17.43
C GLY A 107 17.89 0.27 16.03
N THR A 108 17.03 -0.04 15.05
CA THR A 108 17.47 -0.29 13.67
C THR A 108 18.02 0.97 13.01
N ALA A 109 17.42 2.14 13.23
CA ALA A 109 17.92 3.40 12.70
C ALA A 109 19.31 3.74 13.22
N ALA A 110 19.60 3.47 14.49
CA ALA A 110 20.94 3.64 15.05
C ALA A 110 21.96 2.63 14.51
N ALA A 111 21.55 1.38 14.28
CA ALA A 111 22.40 0.33 13.73
C ALA A 111 22.66 0.49 12.22
N ARG A 112 21.73 1.07 11.49
CA ARG A 112 21.76 1.29 10.03
C ARG A 112 21.36 2.72 9.70
N PRO A 113 22.12 3.76 10.13
CA PRO A 113 21.76 5.15 9.90
C PRO A 113 21.72 5.47 8.39
N PHE A 114 20.98 6.51 8.06
CA PHE A 114 20.95 7.01 6.70
C PHE A 114 22.36 7.27 6.16
N ARG A 115 22.62 6.84 4.95
CA ARG A 115 23.83 7.14 4.19
C ARG A 115 23.54 7.14 2.69
N VAL A 116 24.35 7.91 1.95
CA VAL A 116 24.35 7.88 0.48
C VAL A 116 25.69 7.30 0.04
N GLU A 117 25.66 6.27 -0.78
CA GLU A 117 26.85 5.59 -1.31
C GLU A 117 26.57 5.06 -2.71
N GLY A 118 27.45 5.34 -3.65
CA GLY A 118 27.35 4.82 -5.03
C GLY A 118 26.06 5.22 -5.77
N GLY A 119 25.49 6.40 -5.49
CA GLY A 119 24.24 6.86 -6.10
C GLY A 119 22.97 6.33 -5.43
N ARG A 120 23.11 5.56 -4.34
CA ARG A 120 22.00 5.01 -3.55
C ARG A 120 21.94 5.60 -2.16
N ALA A 121 20.75 5.87 -1.70
CA ALA A 121 20.45 6.16 -0.31
C ALA A 121 20.05 4.86 0.40
N TYR A 122 20.55 4.64 1.60
CA TYR A 122 20.30 3.44 2.43
C TYR A 122 19.77 3.83 3.79
N GLY A 123 18.99 2.96 4.38
CA GLY A 123 18.49 3.07 5.76
C GLY A 123 17.05 2.53 5.88
N PRO A 124 16.52 2.33 7.11
CA PRO A 124 15.21 1.71 7.33
C PRO A 124 14.06 2.60 6.82
N GLY A 125 13.25 2.05 5.92
CA GLY A 125 12.14 2.77 5.30
C GLY A 125 12.58 3.83 4.29
N VAL A 126 13.82 3.77 3.78
CA VAL A 126 14.31 4.76 2.82
C VAL A 126 13.52 4.72 1.51
N THR A 127 13.07 3.54 1.10
CA THR A 127 12.26 3.31 -0.09
C THR A 127 10.82 2.92 0.27
N ASP A 128 10.62 2.21 1.35
CA ASP A 128 9.32 1.73 1.83
C ASP A 128 8.96 2.39 3.18
N MET A 129 8.17 3.54 3.17
CA MET A 129 8.01 4.37 1.98
C MET A 129 8.28 5.86 2.27
N LYS A 130 9.27 6.17 3.16
CA LYS A 130 9.62 7.58 3.50
C LYS A 130 10.04 8.39 2.26
N GLY A 131 10.76 7.73 1.31
CA GLY A 131 11.09 8.34 0.04
C GLY A 131 9.84 8.70 -0.77
N GLY A 132 8.87 7.80 -0.87
CA GLY A 132 7.60 8.07 -1.55
C GLY A 132 6.79 9.18 -0.88
N LEU A 133 6.69 9.16 0.45
CA LEU A 133 6.01 10.20 1.21
C LEU A 133 6.61 11.59 0.93
N LEU A 134 7.95 11.68 0.93
CA LEU A 134 8.65 12.93 0.58
C LEU A 134 8.44 13.31 -0.88
N ALA A 135 8.40 12.35 -1.82
CA ALA A 135 8.10 12.65 -3.22
C ALA A 135 6.72 13.30 -3.37
N GLY A 136 5.71 12.84 -2.63
CA GLY A 136 4.40 13.47 -2.59
C GLY A 136 4.45 14.92 -2.10
N LEU A 137 5.12 15.18 -0.98
CA LEU A 137 5.27 16.53 -0.41
C LEU A 137 6.04 17.47 -1.36
N HIS A 138 7.14 17.01 -1.95
CA HIS A 138 7.95 17.79 -2.89
C HIS A 138 7.23 18.00 -4.23
N ALA A 139 6.40 17.06 -4.68
CA ALA A 139 5.55 17.24 -5.86
C ALA A 139 4.55 18.38 -5.65
N LEU A 140 3.85 18.39 -4.50
CA LEU A 140 2.94 19.49 -4.15
C LEU A 140 3.66 20.82 -4.01
N ALA A 141 4.84 20.85 -3.37
CA ALA A 141 5.67 22.04 -3.27
C ALA A 141 6.12 22.56 -4.63
N ALA A 142 6.46 21.67 -5.57
CA ALA A 142 6.87 22.04 -6.93
C ALA A 142 5.70 22.60 -7.74
N LEU A 143 4.50 22.05 -7.63
CA LEU A 143 3.30 22.60 -8.25
C LEU A 143 3.03 24.03 -7.76
N ARG A 144 3.11 24.25 -6.44
CA ARG A 144 2.97 25.58 -5.84
C ARG A 144 4.04 26.55 -6.33
N ALA A 145 5.29 26.09 -6.43
CA ALA A 145 6.40 26.94 -6.90
C ALA A 145 6.33 27.27 -8.38
N ALA A 146 5.79 26.35 -9.21
CA ALA A 146 5.60 26.55 -10.64
C ALA A 146 4.41 27.47 -10.96
N ALA A 147 3.46 27.63 -10.05
CA ALA A 147 2.35 28.56 -10.22
C ALA A 147 2.87 30.01 -10.24
N THR A 148 2.46 30.80 -11.24
CA THR A 148 2.93 32.17 -11.45
C THR A 148 2.01 33.21 -10.83
N GLY A 149 2.60 34.28 -10.24
CA GLY A 149 1.90 35.49 -9.75
C GLY A 149 1.54 35.46 -8.27
N ALA A 150 0.76 36.47 -7.81
CA ALA A 150 0.28 36.59 -6.44
C ALA A 150 -0.62 35.44 -5.97
N ALA A 151 -0.99 34.57 -6.89
CA ALA A 151 -1.88 33.44 -6.73
C ALA A 151 -1.23 32.21 -6.03
N ALA A 152 0.09 32.15 -5.86
CA ALA A 152 0.79 30.97 -5.34
C ALA A 152 0.69 30.76 -3.83
N THR A 153 -0.07 31.57 -3.11
CA THR A 153 -0.17 31.50 -1.63
C THR A 153 -1.33 30.64 -1.15
N GLU A 154 -2.44 30.60 -1.91
CA GLU A 154 -3.63 29.86 -1.54
C GLU A 154 -3.75 28.56 -2.35
N PRO A 155 -4.14 27.42 -1.76
CA PRO A 155 -4.28 26.15 -2.50
C PRO A 155 -5.18 26.26 -3.73
N ALA A 156 -6.29 26.99 -3.64
CA ALA A 156 -7.22 27.22 -4.75
C ALA A 156 -6.57 27.84 -6.00
N SER A 157 -5.40 28.43 -5.87
CA SER A 157 -4.73 29.13 -6.97
C SER A 157 -3.73 28.27 -7.74
N TRP A 158 -3.19 27.23 -7.11
CA TRP A 158 -2.17 26.36 -7.72
C TRP A 158 -2.58 24.88 -7.79
N LEU A 159 -3.52 24.44 -6.93
CA LEU A 159 -3.97 23.08 -6.91
C LEU A 159 -5.05 22.87 -7.99
N PRO A 160 -4.88 21.92 -8.92
CA PRO A 160 -5.81 21.71 -10.02
C PRO A 160 -7.06 20.90 -9.63
N PHE A 161 -7.17 20.50 -8.36
CA PHE A 161 -8.29 19.72 -7.80
C PHE A 161 -9.30 20.62 -7.12
N ARG A 162 -10.56 20.18 -7.06
CA ARG A 162 -11.56 20.75 -6.17
C ARG A 162 -11.15 20.52 -4.71
N ARG A 163 -10.71 19.32 -4.40
CA ARG A 163 -10.24 18.90 -3.09
C ARG A 163 -9.14 17.87 -3.25
N LEU A 164 -8.07 18.02 -2.52
CA LEU A 164 -7.04 16.99 -2.35
C LEU A 164 -6.96 16.61 -0.88
N VAL A 165 -7.14 15.33 -0.58
CA VAL A 165 -6.85 14.77 0.74
C VAL A 165 -5.52 14.05 0.67
N VAL A 166 -4.64 14.33 1.61
CA VAL A 166 -3.39 13.58 1.80
C VAL A 166 -3.50 12.80 3.11
N ILE A 167 -3.31 11.50 3.04
CA ILE A 167 -3.26 10.63 4.21
C ILE A 167 -1.84 10.12 4.37
N ALA A 168 -1.24 10.34 5.56
CA ALA A 168 -0.04 9.66 5.99
C ALA A 168 -0.43 8.62 7.06
N ASN A 169 -0.31 7.36 6.67
CA ASN A 169 -0.77 6.19 7.40
C ASN A 169 0.28 5.76 8.44
N PRO A 170 -0.07 5.44 9.69
CA PRO A 170 0.87 5.05 10.73
C PRO A 170 1.11 3.54 10.85
N ASP A 171 0.39 2.69 10.12
CA ASP A 171 0.26 1.25 10.39
C ASP A 171 0.03 0.38 9.13
N GLU A 172 0.54 0.82 7.97
CA GLU A 172 0.40 0.10 6.71
C GLU A 172 1.05 -1.27 6.76
N GLU A 173 2.25 -1.37 7.31
CA GLU A 173 3.10 -2.57 7.38
C GLU A 173 2.48 -3.74 8.17
N ILE A 174 1.41 -3.46 8.88
CA ILE A 174 0.61 -4.45 9.62
C ILE A 174 -0.84 -4.54 9.12
N GLY A 175 -1.11 -4.02 7.90
CA GLY A 175 -2.41 -4.08 7.23
C GLY A 175 -3.38 -2.98 7.64
N SER A 176 -2.90 -1.84 8.08
CA SER A 176 -3.67 -0.62 8.34
C SER A 176 -4.84 -0.79 9.35
N PRO A 177 -4.68 -1.52 10.48
CA PRO A 177 -5.81 -1.84 11.36
C PRO A 177 -6.46 -0.61 12.01
N SER A 178 -5.73 0.49 12.20
CA SER A 178 -6.25 1.74 12.77
C SER A 178 -6.66 2.74 11.70
N SER A 179 -5.87 2.83 10.60
CA SER A 179 -6.01 3.87 9.58
C SER A 179 -6.96 3.52 8.43
N THR A 180 -7.25 2.23 8.16
CA THR A 180 -8.13 1.80 7.06
C THR A 180 -9.47 2.55 7.06
N VAL A 181 -10.04 2.84 8.23
CA VAL A 181 -11.31 3.59 8.32
C VAL A 181 -11.18 4.98 7.70
N HIS A 182 -10.07 5.68 7.94
CA HIS A 182 -9.81 7.02 7.42
C HIS A 182 -9.51 6.99 5.92
N VAL A 183 -8.75 5.98 5.45
CA VAL A 183 -8.50 5.76 4.01
C VAL A 183 -9.81 5.50 3.28
N ARG A 184 -10.70 4.66 3.83
CA ARG A 184 -12.01 4.36 3.24
C ARG A 184 -12.93 5.58 3.19
N GLU A 185 -13.00 6.36 4.28
CA GLU A 185 -13.78 7.60 4.33
C GLU A 185 -13.34 8.56 3.22
N ALA A 186 -12.03 8.82 3.12
CA ALA A 186 -11.49 9.70 2.09
C ALA A 186 -11.68 9.16 0.67
N ALA A 187 -11.49 7.84 0.46
CA ALA A 187 -11.67 7.21 -0.85
C ALA A 187 -13.11 7.29 -1.36
N LEU A 188 -14.10 7.12 -0.48
CA LEU A 188 -15.52 7.25 -0.86
C LEU A 188 -15.89 8.66 -1.36
N GLU A 189 -15.17 9.67 -0.91
CA GLU A 189 -15.34 11.06 -1.33
C GLU A 189 -14.41 11.48 -2.49
N SER A 190 -13.54 10.58 -2.98
CA SER A 190 -12.55 10.87 -4.01
C SER A 190 -12.92 10.26 -5.35
N ASP A 191 -12.53 10.91 -6.43
CA ASP A 191 -12.75 10.48 -7.80
C ASP A 191 -11.53 9.74 -8.36
N VAL A 192 -10.35 9.92 -7.73
CA VAL A 192 -9.08 9.29 -8.09
C VAL A 192 -8.19 9.16 -6.85
N ALA A 193 -7.33 8.14 -6.81
CA ALA A 193 -6.36 7.92 -5.76
C ALA A 193 -4.96 7.66 -6.30
N PHE A 194 -3.94 8.18 -5.60
CA PHE A 194 -2.53 8.00 -5.87
C PHE A 194 -1.83 7.48 -4.62
N VAL A 195 -1.09 6.39 -4.75
CA VAL A 195 -0.38 5.79 -3.63
C VAL A 195 1.12 5.85 -3.86
N LEU A 196 1.84 6.25 -2.83
CA LEU A 196 3.23 6.69 -2.92
C LEU A 196 4.24 5.58 -2.64
N GLU A 197 3.83 4.31 -2.77
CA GLU A 197 4.75 3.17 -2.69
C GLU A 197 5.93 3.33 -3.66
N CYS A 198 7.02 2.65 -3.38
CA CYS A 198 8.18 2.69 -4.26
C CYS A 198 7.86 2.17 -5.67
N ALA A 199 8.48 2.76 -6.67
CA ALA A 199 8.49 2.19 -8.01
C ALA A 199 9.19 0.82 -8.00
N ARG A 200 8.83 -0.04 -8.96
CA ARG A 200 9.54 -1.30 -9.15
C ARG A 200 11.01 -1.04 -9.48
N ALA A 201 11.88 -2.03 -9.25
CA ALA A 201 13.33 -1.90 -9.49
C ALA A 201 13.72 -1.50 -10.92
N ASN A 202 12.85 -1.77 -11.90
CA ASN A 202 13.01 -1.34 -13.30
C ASN A 202 12.38 0.04 -13.59
N GLY A 203 11.81 0.70 -12.59
CA GLY A 203 11.15 2.00 -12.71
C GLY A 203 9.66 1.96 -13.01
N ASP A 204 9.04 0.79 -13.16
CA ASP A 204 7.62 0.67 -13.46
C ASP A 204 6.76 1.15 -12.29
N ILE A 205 5.59 1.72 -12.63
CA ILE A 205 4.50 2.00 -11.68
C ILE A 205 3.69 0.73 -11.40
N VAL A 206 2.83 0.76 -10.41
CA VAL A 206 1.97 -0.37 -10.06
C VAL A 206 0.51 -0.04 -10.37
N SER A 207 -0.11 -0.83 -11.24
CA SER A 207 -1.52 -0.69 -11.65
C SER A 207 -2.40 -1.84 -11.19
N ALA A 208 -1.81 -2.91 -10.65
CA ALA A 208 -2.55 -4.05 -10.13
C ALA A 208 -1.81 -4.67 -8.93
N ARG A 209 -2.59 -5.07 -7.92
CA ARG A 209 -2.11 -5.80 -6.75
C ARG A 209 -3.04 -6.96 -6.44
N LYS A 210 -2.50 -8.11 -6.01
CA LYS A 210 -3.36 -9.18 -5.53
C LYS A 210 -4.12 -8.73 -4.29
N GLY A 211 -5.38 -9.16 -4.19
CA GLY A 211 -6.09 -9.16 -2.92
C GLY A 211 -5.63 -10.30 -2.04
N THR A 212 -5.81 -10.17 -0.74
CA THR A 212 -5.43 -11.16 0.27
C THR A 212 -6.60 -11.46 1.20
N VAL A 213 -6.71 -12.71 1.64
CA VAL A 213 -7.58 -13.12 2.75
C VAL A 213 -6.77 -14.03 3.67
N ASP A 214 -6.59 -13.59 4.90
CA ASP A 214 -5.94 -14.37 5.95
C ASP A 214 -6.99 -15.08 6.78
N LEU A 215 -6.91 -16.41 6.83
CA LEU A 215 -7.88 -17.24 7.52
C LEU A 215 -7.21 -18.10 8.59
N ARG A 216 -7.84 -18.19 9.77
CA ARG A 216 -7.51 -19.17 10.80
C ARG A 216 -8.58 -20.25 10.86
N LEU A 217 -8.19 -21.48 10.63
CA LEU A 217 -9.04 -22.65 10.77
C LEU A 217 -8.74 -23.31 12.11
N THR A 218 -9.73 -23.42 12.99
CA THR A 218 -9.62 -24.15 14.26
C THR A 218 -10.36 -25.46 14.15
N VAL A 219 -9.61 -26.56 14.20
CA VAL A 219 -10.11 -27.93 14.10
C VAL A 219 -10.27 -28.49 15.51
N ARG A 220 -11.47 -28.91 15.87
CA ARG A 220 -11.80 -29.48 17.19
C ARG A 220 -12.25 -30.94 17.05
N GLY A 221 -11.59 -31.81 17.80
CA GLY A 221 -11.86 -33.21 17.94
C GLY A 221 -12.13 -33.60 19.39
N ARG A 222 -11.61 -34.76 19.82
CA ARG A 222 -11.78 -35.27 21.18
C ARG A 222 -10.55 -36.06 21.63
N ALA A 223 -10.01 -35.71 22.80
CA ALA A 223 -8.91 -36.43 23.41
C ALA A 223 -9.29 -37.86 23.82
N ALA A 224 -8.35 -38.77 23.74
CA ALA A 224 -8.40 -40.12 24.29
C ALA A 224 -6.97 -40.66 24.49
N HIS A 225 -6.83 -41.73 25.31
CA HIS A 225 -5.52 -42.37 25.44
C HIS A 225 -5.20 -43.17 24.16
N ALA A 226 -4.14 -42.80 23.44
CA ALA A 226 -3.86 -43.35 22.12
C ALA A 226 -3.59 -44.87 22.06
N GLY A 227 -3.17 -45.46 23.19
CA GLY A 227 -2.89 -46.90 23.25
C GLY A 227 -3.93 -47.76 24.02
N VAL A 228 -4.91 -47.12 24.70
CA VAL A 228 -5.90 -47.83 25.53
C VAL A 228 -7.28 -47.83 24.90
N GLU A 229 -7.75 -46.64 24.44
CA GLU A 229 -9.10 -46.46 23.89
C GLU A 229 -9.11 -45.44 22.75
N PRO A 230 -8.25 -45.63 21.70
CA PRO A 230 -8.12 -44.67 20.59
C PRO A 230 -9.44 -44.44 19.84
N GLU A 231 -10.34 -45.45 19.80
CA GLU A 231 -11.65 -45.37 19.16
C GLU A 231 -12.58 -44.34 19.79
N ARG A 232 -12.36 -43.96 21.04
CA ARG A 232 -13.10 -42.88 21.73
C ARG A 232 -12.59 -41.48 21.35
N GLY A 233 -11.38 -41.41 20.82
CA GLY A 233 -10.77 -40.14 20.35
C GLY A 233 -11.31 -39.69 19.00
N ARG A 234 -11.09 -38.43 18.69
CA ARG A 234 -11.32 -37.82 17.39
C ARG A 234 -10.12 -36.94 17.07
N ASN A 235 -9.28 -37.44 16.15
CA ASN A 235 -7.95 -36.81 15.94
C ASN A 235 -8.06 -35.57 15.07
N ALA A 236 -7.94 -34.40 15.71
CA ALA A 236 -7.96 -33.09 15.05
C ALA A 236 -6.75 -32.87 14.14
N ILE A 237 -5.56 -33.41 14.49
CA ILE A 237 -4.37 -33.31 13.61
C ILE A 237 -4.59 -34.07 12.31
N LEU A 238 -5.19 -35.28 12.37
CA LEU A 238 -5.47 -36.04 11.16
C LEU A 238 -6.47 -35.33 10.25
N ALA A 239 -7.52 -34.72 10.83
CA ALA A 239 -8.48 -33.93 10.07
C ALA A 239 -7.80 -32.69 9.46
N ALA A 240 -6.98 -31.97 10.23
CA ALA A 240 -6.19 -30.83 9.74
C ALA A 240 -5.24 -31.22 8.59
N ALA A 241 -4.57 -32.38 8.67
CA ALA A 241 -3.70 -32.87 7.60
C ALA A 241 -4.46 -33.09 6.29
N HIS A 242 -5.67 -33.69 6.34
CA HIS A 242 -6.54 -33.80 5.17
C HIS A 242 -6.93 -32.43 4.60
N GLN A 243 -7.26 -31.49 5.46
CA GLN A 243 -7.58 -30.11 5.02
C GLN A 243 -6.37 -29.42 4.38
N VAL A 244 -5.15 -29.53 4.95
CA VAL A 244 -3.92 -28.98 4.33
C VAL A 244 -3.74 -29.51 2.91
N ILE A 245 -3.87 -30.83 2.70
CA ILE A 245 -3.72 -31.42 1.36
C ILE A 245 -4.77 -30.85 0.40
N ALA A 246 -6.02 -30.74 0.84
CA ALA A 246 -7.12 -30.24 0.01
C ALA A 246 -6.95 -28.72 -0.29
N LEU A 247 -6.52 -27.92 0.69
CA LEU A 247 -6.25 -26.49 0.53
C LEU A 247 -5.10 -26.24 -0.44
N GLN A 248 -3.99 -26.98 -0.31
CA GLN A 248 -2.86 -26.86 -1.24
C GLN A 248 -3.21 -27.29 -2.68
N ALA A 249 -4.17 -28.17 -2.85
CA ALA A 249 -4.67 -28.58 -4.17
C ALA A 249 -5.51 -27.49 -4.87
N LEU A 250 -5.83 -26.40 -4.22
CA LEU A 250 -6.46 -25.23 -4.85
C LEU A 250 -5.51 -24.45 -5.76
N ASN A 251 -4.19 -24.55 -5.52
CA ASN A 251 -3.19 -23.90 -6.36
C ASN A 251 -3.26 -24.39 -7.80
N GLY A 252 -3.30 -23.46 -8.74
CA GLY A 252 -3.41 -23.76 -10.17
C GLY A 252 -4.84 -23.97 -10.69
N ARG A 253 -5.88 -23.88 -9.84
CA ARG A 253 -7.29 -23.93 -10.28
C ARG A 253 -7.77 -22.63 -10.93
N TRP A 254 -7.23 -21.49 -10.49
CA TRP A 254 -7.51 -20.17 -11.07
C TRP A 254 -6.20 -19.47 -11.42
N PRO A 255 -6.16 -18.70 -12.51
CA PRO A 255 -4.96 -17.97 -12.91
C PRO A 255 -4.46 -17.00 -11.80
N GLY A 256 -3.20 -17.18 -11.41
CA GLY A 256 -2.55 -16.29 -10.45
C GLY A 256 -3.03 -16.40 -8.98
N VAL A 257 -4.03 -17.22 -8.69
CA VAL A 257 -4.47 -17.48 -7.30
C VAL A 257 -3.44 -18.36 -6.59
N THR A 258 -3.13 -17.99 -5.36
CA THR A 258 -2.26 -18.77 -4.46
C THR A 258 -2.94 -18.99 -3.12
N CYS A 259 -2.93 -20.25 -2.65
CA CYS A 259 -3.40 -20.65 -1.33
C CYS A 259 -2.24 -21.31 -0.59
N ASN A 260 -1.80 -20.72 0.50
CA ASN A 260 -0.71 -21.22 1.30
C ASN A 260 -1.16 -21.52 2.74
N VAL A 261 -0.98 -22.74 3.20
CA VAL A 261 -1.10 -23.04 4.62
C VAL A 261 0.28 -22.82 5.25
N GLY A 262 0.47 -21.63 5.83
CA GLY A 262 1.75 -21.21 6.38
C GLY A 262 2.03 -21.74 7.79
N VAL A 263 0.97 -22.03 8.55
CA VAL A 263 1.08 -22.56 9.92
C VAL A 263 0.16 -23.76 10.09
N ILE A 264 0.69 -24.79 10.72
CA ILE A 264 -0.08 -25.91 11.30
C ILE A 264 0.45 -26.20 12.71
N ALA A 265 -0.43 -26.21 13.70
CA ALA A 265 -0.10 -26.53 15.07
C ALA A 265 -1.20 -27.38 15.72
N GLY A 266 -0.86 -28.31 16.62
CA GLY A 266 -1.90 -29.11 17.29
C GLY A 266 -1.34 -30.19 18.21
N GLY A 267 -2.26 -30.77 19.01
CA GLY A 267 -1.93 -31.81 19.98
C GLY A 267 -1.15 -31.30 21.20
N THR A 268 -0.95 -32.17 22.16
CA THR A 268 -0.23 -31.87 23.41
C THR A 268 0.86 -32.87 23.74
N ARG A 269 0.61 -34.15 23.53
CA ARG A 269 1.53 -35.28 23.84
C ARG A 269 1.34 -36.43 22.82
N PRO A 270 2.36 -37.20 22.48
CA PRO A 270 2.27 -38.28 21.48
C PRO A 270 1.37 -39.45 21.91
N ASN A 271 1.13 -39.64 23.20
CA ASN A 271 0.26 -40.68 23.73
C ASN A 271 -1.20 -40.25 23.95
N VAL A 272 -1.58 -39.05 23.45
CA VAL A 272 -2.95 -38.51 23.51
C VAL A 272 -3.44 -38.26 22.09
N VAL A 273 -4.64 -38.73 21.73
CA VAL A 273 -5.32 -38.36 20.49
C VAL A 273 -5.57 -36.84 20.52
N ALA A 274 -5.11 -36.14 19.50
CA ALA A 274 -5.17 -34.66 19.48
C ALA A 274 -6.62 -34.18 19.41
N GLU A 275 -7.03 -33.36 20.38
CA GLU A 275 -8.38 -32.79 20.44
C GLU A 275 -8.47 -31.41 19.72
N ALA A 276 -7.34 -30.80 19.40
CA ALA A 276 -7.31 -29.51 18.71
C ALA A 276 -6.13 -29.42 17.74
N ALA A 277 -6.37 -28.73 16.62
CA ALA A 277 -5.34 -28.26 15.71
C ALA A 277 -5.76 -26.88 15.13
N ILE A 278 -4.77 -26.11 14.69
CA ILE A 278 -4.94 -24.80 14.06
C ILE A 278 -4.19 -24.80 12.74
N LEU A 279 -4.81 -24.22 11.71
CA LEU A 279 -4.19 -23.89 10.43
C LEU A 279 -4.28 -22.38 10.24
N GLU A 280 -3.22 -21.76 9.69
CA GLU A 280 -3.27 -20.36 9.21
C GLU A 280 -3.02 -20.39 7.70
N VAL A 281 -3.91 -19.75 6.96
CA VAL A 281 -4.01 -19.78 5.50
C VAL A 281 -3.94 -18.38 4.96
N ASP A 282 -2.97 -18.14 4.06
CA ASP A 282 -2.87 -16.93 3.22
C ASP A 282 -3.45 -17.29 1.84
N LEU A 283 -4.52 -16.63 1.45
CA LEU A 283 -5.14 -16.73 0.13
C LEU A 283 -4.91 -15.43 -0.62
N ARG A 284 -4.36 -15.49 -1.84
CA ARG A 284 -4.17 -14.33 -2.71
C ARG A 284 -4.74 -14.53 -4.09
N SER A 285 -5.33 -13.49 -4.66
CA SER A 285 -5.92 -13.51 -6.01
C SER A 285 -5.74 -12.19 -6.74
N PRO A 286 -5.50 -12.21 -8.06
CA PRO A 286 -5.46 -10.99 -8.86
C PRO A 286 -6.84 -10.38 -9.11
N THR A 287 -7.94 -11.15 -8.96
CA THR A 287 -9.30 -10.68 -9.20
C THR A 287 -10.21 -10.95 -8.00
N ARG A 288 -11.20 -10.09 -7.80
CA ARG A 288 -12.22 -10.27 -6.76
C ARG A 288 -13.02 -11.55 -6.99
N GLN A 289 -13.41 -11.83 -8.24
CA GLN A 289 -14.19 -13.01 -8.59
C GLN A 289 -13.48 -14.30 -8.17
N ASP A 290 -12.19 -14.44 -8.52
CA ASP A 290 -11.42 -15.62 -8.18
C ASP A 290 -11.09 -15.71 -6.69
N LEU A 291 -10.92 -14.56 -6.01
CA LEU A 291 -10.72 -14.50 -4.56
C LEU A 291 -11.95 -15.06 -3.83
N GLU A 292 -13.13 -14.59 -4.18
CA GLU A 292 -14.40 -15.05 -3.61
C GLU A 292 -14.67 -16.55 -3.93
N ALA A 293 -14.36 -16.97 -5.16
CA ALA A 293 -14.51 -18.37 -5.57
C ALA A 293 -13.56 -19.30 -4.79
N ALA A 294 -12.30 -18.91 -4.64
CA ALA A 294 -11.31 -19.70 -3.90
C ALA A 294 -11.64 -19.74 -2.40
N GLU A 295 -12.09 -18.61 -1.82
CA GLU A 295 -12.54 -18.57 -0.42
C GLU A 295 -13.75 -19.49 -0.19
N ALA A 296 -14.72 -19.52 -1.11
CA ALA A 296 -15.85 -20.44 -1.01
C ALA A 296 -15.42 -21.91 -1.00
N GLU A 297 -14.41 -22.29 -1.80
CA GLU A 297 -13.83 -23.63 -1.77
C GLU A 297 -13.10 -23.94 -0.46
N ILE A 298 -12.37 -22.97 0.11
CA ILE A 298 -11.74 -23.12 1.44
C ILE A 298 -12.82 -23.41 2.49
N ARG A 299 -13.92 -22.66 2.46
CA ARG A 299 -15.05 -22.89 3.38
C ARG A 299 -15.70 -24.25 3.18
N ALA A 300 -15.83 -24.72 1.94
CA ALA A 300 -16.34 -26.06 1.62
C ALA A 300 -15.40 -27.16 2.13
N ILE A 301 -14.07 -27.00 1.96
CA ILE A 301 -13.06 -27.93 2.48
C ILE A 301 -13.13 -28.00 4.01
N ALA A 302 -13.24 -26.87 4.70
CA ALA A 302 -13.35 -26.82 6.15
C ALA A 302 -14.65 -27.46 6.68
N ALA A 303 -15.75 -27.33 5.93
CA ALA A 303 -17.02 -27.96 6.26
C ALA A 303 -17.06 -29.46 5.97
N HIS A 304 -16.14 -29.98 5.13
CA HIS A 304 -16.09 -31.39 4.79
C HIS A 304 -15.58 -32.24 5.96
N VAL A 305 -16.44 -33.14 6.46
CA VAL A 305 -16.13 -33.99 7.61
C VAL A 305 -15.34 -35.23 7.15
N THR A 306 -14.02 -35.22 7.36
CA THR A 306 -13.14 -36.38 7.08
C THR A 306 -13.05 -37.36 8.24
N ILE A 307 -13.15 -36.85 9.47
CA ILE A 307 -13.16 -37.62 10.73
C ILE A 307 -14.50 -37.36 11.43
N PRO A 308 -15.30 -38.39 11.72
CA PRO A 308 -16.60 -38.23 12.40
C PRO A 308 -16.47 -37.41 13.67
N ASP A 309 -17.44 -36.54 13.95
CA ASP A 309 -17.52 -35.68 15.13
C ASP A 309 -16.38 -34.62 15.27
N VAL A 310 -15.57 -34.44 14.23
CA VAL A 310 -14.62 -33.30 14.17
C VAL A 310 -15.32 -32.09 13.53
N VAL A 311 -15.11 -30.94 14.11
CA VAL A 311 -15.67 -29.66 13.63
C VAL A 311 -14.54 -28.67 13.34
N THR A 312 -14.62 -27.98 12.20
CA THR A 312 -13.71 -26.90 11.84
C THR A 312 -14.46 -25.57 11.81
N THR A 313 -13.95 -24.58 12.50
CA THR A 313 -14.43 -23.19 12.43
C THR A 313 -13.40 -22.33 11.70
N ILE A 314 -13.88 -21.33 10.95
CA ILE A 314 -13.04 -20.37 10.23
C ILE A 314 -13.23 -18.99 10.83
N GLU A 315 -12.12 -18.32 11.09
CA GLU A 315 -12.04 -16.92 11.49
C GLU A 315 -11.27 -16.17 10.40
N GLU A 316 -11.81 -15.06 9.91
CA GLU A 316 -11.10 -14.13 9.01
C GLU A 316 -10.23 -13.21 9.88
N MET A 317 -8.93 -13.23 9.62
CA MET A 317 -7.93 -12.46 10.35
C MET A 317 -7.63 -11.12 9.68
N GLY A 318 -7.79 -11.05 8.36
CA GLY A 318 -7.56 -9.85 7.55
C GLY A 318 -8.02 -10.03 6.11
N ARG A 319 -8.33 -8.91 5.44
CA ARG A 319 -8.74 -8.89 4.05
C ARG A 319 -8.32 -7.61 3.35
N HIS A 320 -7.74 -7.77 2.16
CA HIS A 320 -7.58 -6.72 1.18
C HIS A 320 -8.21 -7.15 -0.14
N TRP A 321 -9.08 -6.32 -0.73
CA TRP A 321 -9.60 -6.58 -2.06
C TRP A 321 -8.50 -6.39 -3.11
N PRO A 322 -8.53 -7.10 -4.24
CA PRO A 322 -7.57 -6.84 -5.30
C PRO A 322 -7.66 -5.40 -5.82
N MET A 323 -6.50 -4.82 -6.10
CA MET A 323 -6.40 -3.67 -6.98
C MET A 323 -6.39 -4.20 -8.41
N GLU A 324 -7.54 -4.22 -9.06
CA GLU A 324 -7.67 -4.63 -10.46
C GLU A 324 -7.41 -3.44 -11.38
N LYS A 325 -6.75 -3.67 -12.52
CA LYS A 325 -6.52 -2.64 -13.54
C LYS A 325 -7.81 -2.41 -14.34
N LEU A 326 -8.78 -1.74 -13.73
CA LEU A 326 -10.04 -1.35 -14.35
C LEU A 326 -9.85 -0.17 -15.34
N PRO A 327 -10.85 0.17 -16.18
CA PRO A 327 -10.71 1.21 -17.20
C PRO A 327 -10.21 2.56 -16.69
N GLY A 328 -10.62 3.01 -15.50
CA GLY A 328 -10.13 4.25 -14.89
C GLY A 328 -8.64 4.20 -14.58
N ALA A 329 -8.16 3.10 -13.98
CA ALA A 329 -6.73 2.90 -13.70
C ALA A 329 -5.91 2.78 -15.01
N HIS A 330 -6.47 2.15 -16.05
CA HIS A 330 -5.81 2.07 -17.35
C HIS A 330 -5.53 3.45 -17.96
N ARG A 331 -6.50 4.37 -17.88
CA ARG A 331 -6.31 5.76 -18.35
C ARG A 331 -5.23 6.50 -17.56
N LEU A 332 -5.14 6.28 -16.25
CA LEU A 332 -4.08 6.86 -15.42
C LEU A 332 -2.69 6.34 -15.84
N VAL A 333 -2.58 5.06 -16.18
CA VAL A 333 -1.34 4.47 -16.70
C VAL A 333 -0.95 5.11 -18.03
N GLU A 334 -1.87 5.20 -19.01
CA GLU A 334 -1.61 5.83 -20.30
C GLU A 334 -1.14 7.28 -20.14
N LEU A 335 -1.77 8.03 -19.24
CA LEU A 335 -1.40 9.41 -18.94
C LEU A 335 0.00 9.48 -18.32
N ALA A 336 0.33 8.62 -17.35
CA ALA A 336 1.64 8.57 -16.73
C ALA A 336 2.74 8.21 -17.76
N GLN A 337 2.48 7.24 -18.64
CA GLN A 337 3.39 6.85 -19.73
C GLN A 337 3.63 7.99 -20.72
N ALA A 338 2.57 8.70 -21.11
CA ALA A 338 2.70 9.85 -22.01
C ALA A 338 3.52 10.99 -21.38
N LEU A 339 3.35 11.25 -20.09
CA LEU A 339 4.13 12.24 -19.34
C LEU A 339 5.58 11.81 -19.17
N ALA A 340 5.85 10.54 -18.86
CA ALA A 340 7.20 9.98 -18.74
C ALA A 340 7.96 10.10 -20.07
N GLY A 341 7.32 9.81 -21.20
CA GLY A 341 7.89 10.02 -22.55
C GLY A 341 8.30 11.46 -22.80
N ARG A 342 7.50 12.45 -22.33
CA ARG A 342 7.87 13.88 -22.40
C ARG A 342 9.01 14.25 -21.46
N LEU A 343 9.16 13.52 -20.34
CA LEU A 343 10.29 13.68 -19.44
C LEU A 343 11.57 12.98 -19.92
N GLY A 344 11.49 12.16 -20.98
CA GLY A 344 12.61 11.50 -21.64
C GLY A 344 12.98 10.14 -21.05
N PHE A 345 12.03 9.45 -20.41
CA PHE A 345 12.22 8.07 -19.96
C PHE A 345 11.01 7.18 -20.29
N ASP A 346 11.28 5.89 -20.45
CA ASP A 346 10.24 4.88 -20.66
C ASP A 346 9.61 4.51 -19.33
N LEU A 347 8.29 4.26 -19.35
CA LEU A 347 7.51 3.87 -18.19
C LEU A 347 6.54 2.76 -18.57
N GLU A 348 6.63 1.65 -17.86
CA GLU A 348 5.63 0.59 -17.94
C GLU A 348 4.88 0.46 -16.62
N ASP A 349 3.83 -0.36 -16.62
CA ASP A 349 3.10 -0.70 -15.41
C ASP A 349 3.21 -2.18 -15.08
N ALA A 350 3.20 -2.50 -13.82
CA ALA A 350 3.37 -3.83 -13.28
C ALA A 350 2.19 -4.27 -12.40
N ALA A 351 1.98 -5.57 -12.35
CA ALA A 351 1.19 -6.23 -11.32
C ALA A 351 2.11 -6.80 -10.24
N THR A 352 1.70 -6.71 -8.96
CA THR A 352 2.47 -7.25 -7.84
C THR A 352 1.63 -8.15 -6.93
N GLY A 353 2.31 -9.04 -6.20
CA GLY A 353 1.67 -9.97 -5.24
C GLY A 353 1.45 -9.39 -3.84
N GLY A 354 2.11 -8.26 -3.50
CA GLY A 354 1.94 -7.55 -2.22
C GLY A 354 0.71 -6.64 -2.24
N ALA A 355 0.00 -6.56 -1.13
CA ALA A 355 -1.05 -5.58 -0.91
C ALA A 355 -0.44 -4.24 -0.45
N SER A 356 -1.20 -3.16 -0.57
CA SER A 356 -0.95 -1.84 0.01
C SER A 356 -2.27 -1.10 0.25
N ASP A 357 -2.23 0.14 0.70
CA ASP A 357 -3.42 0.99 0.80
C ASP A 357 -4.15 1.19 -0.54
N ALA A 358 -3.46 0.97 -1.68
CA ALA A 358 -4.08 0.97 -3.00
C ALA A 358 -5.18 -0.09 -3.16
N ASN A 359 -5.06 -1.22 -2.45
CA ASN A 359 -6.09 -2.25 -2.41
C ASN A 359 -7.39 -1.73 -1.77
N THR A 360 -7.27 -0.86 -0.76
CA THR A 360 -8.43 -0.27 -0.09
C THR A 360 -9.18 0.68 -1.03
N THR A 361 -8.48 1.56 -1.73
CA THR A 361 -9.10 2.53 -2.65
C THR A 361 -9.67 1.86 -3.90
N ALA A 362 -8.91 1.00 -4.56
CA ALA A 362 -9.34 0.25 -5.73
C ALA A 362 -10.49 -0.71 -5.40
N GLY A 363 -10.45 -1.36 -4.21
CA GLY A 363 -11.52 -2.22 -3.72
C GLY A 363 -12.87 -1.50 -3.53
N LEU A 364 -12.87 -0.16 -3.44
CA LEU A 364 -14.05 0.70 -3.40
C LEU A 364 -14.46 1.24 -4.78
N GLY A 365 -13.79 0.83 -5.86
CA GLY A 365 -14.06 1.28 -7.21
C GLY A 365 -13.49 2.67 -7.53
N VAL A 366 -12.49 3.13 -6.76
CA VAL A 366 -11.79 4.38 -7.05
C VAL A 366 -10.62 4.08 -8.00
N PRO A 367 -10.54 4.71 -9.19
CA PRO A 367 -9.37 4.60 -10.06
C PRO A 367 -8.10 4.93 -9.27
N THR A 368 -7.20 3.96 -9.16
CA THR A 368 -6.02 4.06 -8.31
C THR A 368 -4.75 3.75 -9.10
N LEU A 369 -3.70 4.54 -8.87
CA LEU A 369 -2.35 4.27 -9.36
C LEU A 369 -1.39 4.26 -8.18
N ASP A 370 -0.47 3.30 -8.19
CA ASP A 370 0.48 3.06 -7.11
C ASP A 370 1.91 2.93 -7.65
N GLY A 371 2.91 2.77 -6.78
CA GLY A 371 4.31 2.73 -7.17
C GLY A 371 4.80 4.09 -7.70
N LEU A 372 4.27 5.19 -7.17
CA LEU A 372 4.55 6.55 -7.64
C LEU A 372 5.77 7.18 -6.98
N GLY A 373 6.34 6.54 -5.97
CA GLY A 373 7.58 6.94 -5.33
C GLY A 373 8.82 6.77 -6.21
N PRO A 374 10.00 7.14 -5.70
CA PRO A 374 11.28 6.88 -6.34
C PRO A 374 11.56 5.38 -6.50
N VAL A 375 12.52 5.06 -7.38
CA VAL A 375 12.97 3.69 -7.62
C VAL A 375 13.82 3.22 -6.43
N GLY A 376 13.56 2.03 -5.96
CA GLY A 376 14.34 1.42 -4.91
C GLY A 376 14.19 -0.10 -4.89
N GLY A 377 14.59 -0.70 -3.79
CA GLY A 377 14.44 -2.14 -3.60
C GLY A 377 15.07 -2.62 -2.31
N GLY A 378 14.93 -3.92 -2.08
CA GLY A 378 15.36 -4.54 -0.84
C GLY A 378 14.44 -4.23 0.33
N ASP A 379 13.18 -3.90 0.04
CA ASP A 379 12.12 -3.64 0.99
C ASP A 379 12.11 -4.73 2.07
N HIS A 380 11.88 -4.36 3.33
CA HIS A 380 11.88 -5.26 4.48
C HIS A 380 13.23 -5.97 4.76
N ALA A 381 14.30 -5.60 4.07
CA ALA A 381 15.62 -6.23 4.24
C ALA A 381 16.69 -5.24 4.75
N PRO A 382 17.78 -5.75 5.35
CA PRO A 382 18.87 -4.89 5.82
C PRO A 382 19.55 -4.05 4.74
N GLY A 383 19.43 -4.45 3.48
CA GLY A 383 20.03 -3.79 2.31
C GLY A 383 19.08 -2.85 1.57
N GLU A 384 17.98 -2.43 2.19
CA GLU A 384 17.00 -1.51 1.61
C GLU A 384 17.67 -0.24 1.08
N TYR A 385 17.33 0.13 -0.16
CA TYR A 385 17.95 1.26 -0.84
C TYR A 385 16.95 2.03 -1.73
N LEU A 386 17.27 3.28 -1.98
CA LEU A 386 16.59 4.15 -2.94
C LEU A 386 17.62 4.72 -3.92
N GLU A 387 17.33 4.66 -5.23
CA GLU A 387 18.17 5.24 -6.29
C GLU A 387 18.03 6.77 -6.29
N VAL A 388 19.09 7.48 -5.91
CA VAL A 388 19.05 8.95 -5.76
C VAL A 388 18.70 9.65 -7.08
N ASP A 389 19.20 9.13 -8.21
CA ASP A 389 18.96 9.71 -9.54
C ASP A 389 17.50 9.56 -9.99
N SER A 390 16.73 8.67 -9.36
CA SER A 390 15.30 8.50 -9.64
C SER A 390 14.41 9.54 -8.95
N ILE A 391 14.89 10.21 -7.91
CA ILE A 391 14.09 11.15 -7.11
C ILE A 391 13.50 12.25 -7.99
N VAL A 392 14.36 12.96 -8.74
CA VAL A 392 13.90 14.10 -9.55
C VAL A 392 12.93 13.69 -10.66
N PRO A 393 13.23 12.70 -11.53
CA PRO A 393 12.31 12.33 -12.60
C PRO A 393 10.98 11.77 -12.04
N ARG A 394 11.00 10.96 -10.96
CA ARG A 394 9.79 10.36 -10.38
C ARG A 394 8.92 11.40 -9.67
N THR A 395 9.51 12.27 -8.89
CA THR A 395 8.77 13.37 -8.23
C THR A 395 8.19 14.36 -9.26
N THR A 396 8.92 14.62 -10.36
CA THR A 396 8.42 15.45 -11.45
C THR A 396 7.24 14.76 -12.15
N LEU A 397 7.34 13.46 -12.44
CA LEU A 397 6.25 12.69 -13.03
C LEU A 397 4.99 12.75 -12.16
N LEU A 398 5.13 12.53 -10.84
CA LEU A 398 4.02 12.62 -9.89
C LEU A 398 3.36 14.00 -9.91
N ALA A 399 4.15 15.07 -9.86
CA ALA A 399 3.63 16.43 -9.90
C ALA A 399 2.86 16.72 -11.20
N LEU A 400 3.40 16.31 -12.35
CA LEU A 400 2.75 16.48 -13.65
C LEU A 400 1.50 15.61 -13.79
N LEU A 401 1.50 14.40 -13.25
CA LEU A 401 0.33 13.52 -13.23
C LEU A 401 -0.81 14.14 -12.41
N LEU A 402 -0.50 14.67 -11.23
CA LEU A 402 -1.46 15.42 -10.41
C LEU A 402 -2.01 16.64 -11.18
N LEU A 403 -1.15 17.38 -11.87
CA LEU A 403 -1.56 18.55 -12.65
C LEU A 403 -2.49 18.17 -13.81
N ALA A 404 -2.14 17.14 -14.58
CA ALA A 404 -2.92 16.67 -15.72
C ALA A 404 -4.28 16.13 -15.28
N VAL A 405 -4.32 15.20 -14.33
CA VAL A 405 -5.57 14.61 -13.83
C VAL A 405 -6.50 15.68 -13.24
N GLY A 406 -5.96 16.64 -12.51
CA GLY A 406 -6.77 17.72 -11.93
C GLY A 406 -7.37 18.66 -12.96
N ARG A 407 -6.76 18.83 -14.15
CA ARG A 407 -7.27 19.67 -15.24
C ARG A 407 -8.24 18.96 -16.17
N ASP A 408 -7.92 17.71 -16.50
CA ASP A 408 -8.68 16.98 -17.51
C ASP A 408 -10.04 16.47 -16.97
N GLY A 409 -10.20 16.43 -15.65
CA GLY A 409 -11.48 16.15 -14.99
C GLY A 409 -12.04 14.72 -15.21
N ASP A 410 -11.42 13.95 -16.10
CA ASP A 410 -11.89 12.67 -16.59
C ASP A 410 -11.20 11.49 -15.87
N ALA A 411 -11.43 11.37 -14.56
CA ALA A 411 -11.28 10.08 -13.88
C ALA A 411 -12.68 9.58 -13.48
N PRO A 412 -13.49 9.06 -14.44
CA PRO A 412 -14.79 8.48 -14.06
C PRO A 412 -14.53 7.28 -13.15
N ARG A 413 -15.29 7.16 -12.07
CA ARG A 413 -15.34 5.95 -11.25
C ARG A 413 -15.76 4.78 -12.13
N ASP A 414 -15.10 3.65 -11.98
CA ASP A 414 -15.44 2.39 -12.66
C ASP A 414 -16.70 1.77 -12.09
#